data_e0a38a45323e1066483bffcbf838f8b0
#
_entry.id   e0a38a45323e1066483bffcbf838f8b0
#
_cell.length_a   1.000
_cell.length_b   1.000
_cell.length_c   1.000
_cell.angle_alpha   90.00
_cell.angle_beta   90.00
_cell.angle_gamma   90.00
#
_symmetry.space_group_name_H-M   'P 1'
#
loop_
_entity.id
_entity.type
_entity.pdbx_description
1 polymer ?
#
loop_
_entity_poly.entity_id
_entity_poly.type
_entity_poly.pdbx_seq_one_letter_code
_entity_poly.pdbx_strand_id
1 'polypeptide(L)'
;MPVVSRLASIVLRVAEIAFAAIVAGLIGHYLASSSDVDIWPQARWIYTEVIAGLSILLGLIWLIPFSSSFFSWPLDVLISFAWFAAFGILVDALRHLPCGSIWGWHFFNNSVCGRWKAAEAFSFLSAILWLVSAIVGIWFTFRVRDTTSDGNHRRRWGRSAV
;
A
#
# COMPACT_ATOMS: atom_id res chain seq x y z
N MET A 1 25.12 0.00 -4.16
CA MET A 1 24.02 -0.45 -3.31
C MET A 1 24.03 -1.97 -3.28
N PRO A 2 23.91 -2.64 -2.14
CA PRO A 2 23.90 -4.09 -2.10
C PRO A 2 22.67 -4.61 -2.86
N VAL A 3 22.87 -5.65 -3.65
CA VAL A 3 21.85 -6.32 -4.49
C VAL A 3 20.60 -6.68 -3.67
N VAL A 4 20.79 -7.04 -2.41
CA VAL A 4 19.73 -7.41 -1.46
C VAL A 4 18.72 -6.28 -1.25
N SER A 5 19.14 -5.01 -1.15
CA SER A 5 18.21 -3.90 -0.94
C SER A 5 17.35 -3.60 -2.18
N ARG A 6 17.90 -3.79 -3.37
CA ARG A 6 17.14 -3.67 -4.62
C ARG A 6 16.10 -4.78 -4.76
N LEU A 7 16.47 -6.02 -4.45
CA LEU A 7 15.56 -7.15 -4.48
C LEU A 7 14.42 -6.97 -3.47
N ALA A 8 14.73 -6.56 -2.25
CA ALA A 8 13.71 -6.29 -1.22
C ALA A 8 12.71 -5.21 -1.68
N SER A 9 13.18 -4.11 -2.28
CA SER A 9 12.31 -3.06 -2.80
C SER A 9 11.40 -3.58 -3.93
N ILE A 10 11.94 -4.36 -4.87
CA ILE A 10 11.14 -4.93 -5.98
C ILE A 10 10.09 -5.90 -5.43
N VAL A 11 10.46 -6.78 -4.49
CA VAL A 11 9.52 -7.74 -3.88
C VAL A 11 8.39 -7.01 -3.15
N LEU A 12 8.69 -5.96 -2.39
CA LEU A 12 7.67 -5.14 -1.72
C LEU A 12 6.73 -4.51 -2.75
N ARG A 13 7.23 -3.90 -3.82
CA ARG A 13 6.40 -3.28 -4.86
C ARG A 13 5.52 -4.29 -5.59
N VAL A 14 6.04 -5.48 -5.91
CA VAL A 14 5.25 -6.54 -6.53
C VAL A 14 4.14 -7.02 -5.58
N ALA A 15 4.43 -7.16 -4.29
CA ALA A 15 3.43 -7.55 -3.29
C ALA A 15 2.34 -6.48 -3.12
N GLU A 16 2.70 -5.18 -3.09
CA GLU A 16 1.76 -4.05 -3.04
C GLU A 16 0.79 -4.06 -4.23
N ILE A 17 1.32 -4.25 -5.45
CA ILE A 17 0.53 -4.34 -6.67
C ILE A 17 -0.39 -5.57 -6.63
N ALA A 18 0.13 -6.73 -6.22
CA ALA A 18 -0.65 -7.97 -6.17
C ALA A 18 -1.83 -7.87 -5.18
N PHE A 19 -1.61 -7.34 -3.99
CA PHE A 19 -2.69 -7.20 -3.00
C PHE A 19 -3.71 -6.14 -3.41
N ALA A 20 -3.27 -5.01 -3.98
CA ALA A 20 -4.18 -4.01 -4.54
C ALA A 20 -5.03 -4.59 -5.68
N ALA A 21 -4.45 -5.42 -6.56
CA ALA A 21 -5.17 -6.08 -7.65
C ALA A 21 -6.18 -7.11 -7.13
N ILE A 22 -5.87 -7.84 -6.06
CA ILE A 22 -6.83 -8.77 -5.42
C ILE A 22 -8.03 -7.99 -4.88
N VAL A 23 -7.79 -6.90 -4.15
CA VAL A 23 -8.87 -6.05 -3.60
C VAL A 23 -9.71 -5.46 -4.72
N ALA A 24 -9.07 -4.89 -5.76
CA ALA A 24 -9.76 -4.35 -6.94
C ALA A 24 -10.62 -5.42 -7.64
N GLY A 25 -10.11 -6.64 -7.82
CA GLY A 25 -10.86 -7.72 -8.43
C GLY A 25 -12.09 -8.14 -7.62
N LEU A 26 -11.97 -8.20 -6.29
CA LEU A 26 -13.07 -8.57 -5.40
C LEU A 26 -14.17 -7.50 -5.37
N ILE A 27 -13.79 -6.23 -5.26
CA ILE A 27 -14.72 -5.10 -5.15
C ILE A 27 -15.29 -4.73 -6.52
N GLY A 28 -14.46 -4.69 -7.56
CA GLY A 28 -14.88 -4.39 -8.92
C GLY A 28 -15.93 -5.38 -9.46
N HIS A 29 -15.77 -6.68 -9.16
CA HIS A 29 -16.78 -7.68 -9.50
C HIS A 29 -18.12 -7.41 -8.80
N TYR A 30 -18.09 -6.98 -7.55
CA TYR A 30 -19.32 -6.61 -6.83
C TYR A 30 -19.98 -5.36 -7.42
N LEU A 31 -19.22 -4.31 -7.67
CA LEU A 31 -19.74 -3.08 -8.26
C LEU A 31 -20.37 -3.32 -9.64
N ALA A 32 -19.75 -4.16 -10.47
CA ALA A 32 -20.27 -4.53 -11.78
C ALA A 32 -21.60 -5.33 -11.70
N SER A 33 -21.80 -6.09 -10.60
CA SER A 33 -23.01 -6.91 -10.41
C SER A 33 -24.16 -6.14 -9.75
N SER A 34 -23.92 -4.95 -9.18
CA SER A 34 -24.85 -4.20 -8.32
C SER A 34 -25.25 -2.85 -8.94
N SER A 35 -25.49 -2.82 -10.25
CA SER A 35 -25.79 -1.58 -11.00
C SER A 35 -27.10 -0.86 -10.61
N ASP A 36 -27.95 -1.47 -9.78
CA ASP A 36 -29.29 -0.95 -9.42
C ASP A 36 -29.45 -0.48 -7.95
N VAL A 37 -28.35 -0.28 -7.20
CA VAL A 37 -28.44 0.04 -5.77
C VAL A 37 -28.06 1.49 -5.49
N ASP A 38 -28.76 2.12 -4.51
CA ASP A 38 -28.59 3.50 -4.05
C ASP A 38 -27.13 3.92 -3.79
N ILE A 39 -26.81 5.17 -4.16
CA ILE A 39 -25.45 5.75 -4.19
C ILE A 39 -24.71 5.73 -2.84
N TRP A 40 -25.42 5.78 -1.70
CA TRP A 40 -24.80 5.91 -0.37
C TRP A 40 -24.02 4.68 0.12
N PRO A 41 -24.48 3.44 -0.02
CA PRO A 41 -23.65 2.27 0.31
C PRO A 41 -22.52 2.06 -0.70
N GLN A 42 -22.66 2.53 -1.95
CA GLN A 42 -21.64 2.36 -2.99
C GLN A 42 -20.42 3.26 -2.81
N ALA A 43 -20.54 4.43 -2.20
CA ALA A 43 -19.43 5.38 -2.00
C ALA A 43 -18.24 4.74 -1.25
N ARG A 44 -18.50 3.83 -0.31
CA ARG A 44 -17.49 3.09 0.46
C ARG A 44 -16.65 2.16 -0.42
N TRP A 45 -17.32 1.49 -1.35
CA TRP A 45 -16.71 0.56 -2.29
C TRP A 45 -15.92 1.28 -3.37
N ILE A 46 -16.49 2.38 -3.89
CA ILE A 46 -15.83 3.26 -4.87
C ILE A 46 -14.54 3.83 -4.29
N TYR A 47 -14.55 4.29 -3.04
CA TYR A 47 -13.33 4.78 -2.38
C TYR A 47 -12.23 3.72 -2.37
N THR A 48 -12.55 2.50 -1.93
CA THR A 48 -11.57 1.40 -1.86
C THR A 48 -11.05 1.01 -3.23
N GLU A 49 -11.92 1.00 -4.26
CA GLU A 49 -11.56 0.72 -5.65
C GLU A 49 -10.61 1.78 -6.21
N VAL A 50 -10.88 3.06 -5.94
CA VAL A 50 -10.01 4.19 -6.35
C VAL A 50 -8.64 4.07 -5.70
N ILE A 51 -8.56 3.76 -4.39
CA ILE A 51 -7.28 3.58 -3.70
C ILE A 51 -6.52 2.37 -4.26
N ALA A 52 -7.21 1.27 -4.56
CA ALA A 52 -6.59 0.10 -5.17
C ALA A 52 -6.03 0.42 -6.57
N GLY A 53 -6.78 1.12 -7.40
CA GLY A 53 -6.33 1.58 -8.72
C GLY A 53 -5.13 2.51 -8.65
N LEU A 54 -5.15 3.50 -7.76
CA LEU A 54 -4.02 4.41 -7.52
C LEU A 54 -2.77 3.65 -7.03
N SER A 55 -2.95 2.66 -6.15
CA SER A 55 -1.86 1.83 -5.65
C SER A 55 -1.19 1.03 -6.75
N ILE A 56 -1.98 0.44 -7.65
CA ILE A 56 -1.45 -0.30 -8.81
C ILE A 56 -0.67 0.65 -9.73
N LEU A 57 -1.23 1.81 -10.08
CA LEU A 57 -0.58 2.79 -10.94
C LEU A 57 0.75 3.28 -10.37
N LEU A 58 0.76 3.68 -9.10
CA LEU A 58 1.97 4.15 -8.43
C LEU A 58 3.00 3.03 -8.27
N GLY A 59 2.56 1.81 -7.91
CA GLY A 59 3.44 0.65 -7.84
C GLY A 59 4.12 0.36 -9.17
N LEU A 60 3.39 0.42 -10.29
CA LEU A 60 3.94 0.24 -11.64
C LEU A 60 4.92 1.37 -12.02
N ILE A 61 4.58 2.63 -11.72
CA ILE A 61 5.48 3.77 -11.99
C ILE A 61 6.81 3.61 -11.24
N TRP A 62 6.76 3.17 -9.99
CA TRP A 62 7.96 3.02 -9.17
C TRP A 62 8.73 1.71 -9.43
N LEU A 63 8.12 0.76 -10.12
CA LEU A 63 8.83 -0.41 -10.62
C LEU A 63 9.80 -0.05 -11.77
N ILE A 64 9.55 1.09 -12.47
CA ILE A 64 10.43 1.60 -13.51
C ILE A 64 11.68 2.22 -12.87
N PRO A 65 12.91 1.75 -13.21
CA PRO A 65 14.14 2.11 -12.50
C PRO A 65 14.59 3.58 -12.67
N PHE A 66 13.89 4.38 -13.46
CA PHE A 66 14.19 5.81 -13.70
C PHE A 66 13.49 6.78 -12.75
N SER A 67 12.58 6.32 -11.91
CA SER A 67 11.91 7.19 -10.93
C SER A 67 12.88 7.51 -9.79
N SER A 68 13.25 8.78 -9.65
CA SER A 68 14.13 9.27 -8.59
C SER A 68 13.55 8.94 -7.21
N SER A 69 14.22 8.08 -6.46
CA SER A 69 13.82 7.53 -5.17
C SER A 69 13.54 8.56 -4.04
N PHE A 70 13.81 9.84 -4.27
CA PHE A 70 13.71 10.87 -3.23
C PHE A 70 12.28 11.30 -2.88
N PHE A 71 11.28 10.99 -3.73
CA PHE A 71 9.91 11.47 -3.54
C PHE A 71 8.91 10.37 -3.21
N SER A 72 9.33 9.11 -3.12
CA SER A 72 8.42 7.98 -2.95
C SER A 72 7.89 7.82 -1.52
N TRP A 73 8.72 7.99 -0.49
CA TRP A 73 8.34 7.70 0.89
C TRP A 73 7.13 8.51 1.43
N PRO A 74 6.95 9.83 1.14
CA PRO A 74 5.78 10.53 1.64
C PRO A 74 4.49 10.05 0.97
N LEU A 75 4.55 9.66 -0.29
CA LEU A 75 3.42 9.06 -1.00
C LEU A 75 3.10 7.67 -0.45
N ASP A 76 4.11 6.86 -0.13
CA ASP A 76 3.93 5.56 0.51
C ASP A 76 3.19 5.69 1.86
N VAL A 77 3.55 6.71 2.66
CA VAL A 77 2.85 7.02 3.92
C VAL A 77 1.39 7.40 3.66
N LEU A 78 1.14 8.30 2.70
CA LEU A 78 -0.23 8.73 2.39
C LEU A 78 -1.11 7.57 1.92
N ILE A 79 -0.58 6.70 1.06
CA ILE A 79 -1.31 5.52 0.57
C ILE A 79 -1.54 4.52 1.71
N SER A 80 -0.57 4.32 2.60
CA SER A 80 -0.76 3.49 3.78
C SER A 80 -1.94 3.98 4.63
N PHE A 81 -2.02 5.28 4.91
CA PHE A 81 -3.16 5.86 5.63
C PHE A 81 -4.48 5.71 4.86
N ALA A 82 -4.47 5.87 3.54
CA ALA A 82 -5.65 5.66 2.72
C ALA A 82 -6.14 4.20 2.79
N TRP A 83 -5.23 3.22 2.84
CA TRP A 83 -5.57 1.81 3.03
C TRP A 83 -6.09 1.51 4.44
N PHE A 84 -5.55 2.14 5.49
CA PHE A 84 -6.12 2.03 6.84
C PHE A 84 -7.53 2.61 6.91
N ALA A 85 -7.79 3.73 6.22
CA ALA A 85 -9.14 4.28 6.10
C ALA A 85 -10.08 3.32 5.34
N ALA A 86 -9.63 2.75 4.22
CA ALA A 86 -10.38 1.75 3.46
C ALA A 86 -10.73 0.53 4.33
N PHE A 87 -9.75 0.01 5.09
CA PHE A 87 -9.96 -1.07 6.04
C PHE A 87 -11.03 -0.70 7.09
N GLY A 88 -10.93 0.47 7.71
CA GLY A 88 -11.92 0.94 8.70
C GLY A 88 -13.33 1.03 8.14
N ILE A 89 -13.48 1.54 6.90
CA ILE A 89 -14.76 1.63 6.20
C ILE A 89 -15.32 0.24 5.89
N LEU A 90 -14.48 -0.71 5.49
CA LEU A 90 -14.88 -2.10 5.23
C LEU A 90 -15.33 -2.81 6.50
N VAL A 91 -14.61 -2.65 7.61
CA VAL A 91 -14.99 -3.19 8.93
C VAL A 91 -16.36 -2.66 9.36
N ASP A 92 -16.58 -1.35 9.22
CA ASP A 92 -17.87 -0.75 9.55
C ASP A 92 -19.00 -1.29 8.68
N ALA A 93 -18.77 -1.44 7.38
CA ALA A 93 -19.74 -2.02 6.46
C ALA A 93 -20.09 -3.47 6.82
N LEU A 94 -19.10 -4.30 7.19
CA LEU A 94 -19.35 -5.69 7.57
C LEU A 94 -20.11 -5.85 8.87
N ARG A 95 -19.97 -4.93 9.83
CA ARG A 95 -20.74 -4.95 11.09
C ARG A 95 -22.25 -4.85 10.89
N HIS A 96 -22.67 -4.20 9.82
CA HIS A 96 -24.08 -4.02 9.45
C HIS A 96 -24.64 -5.16 8.59
N LEU A 97 -23.79 -6.09 8.14
CA LEU A 97 -24.20 -7.26 7.37
C LEU A 97 -24.33 -8.50 8.28
N PRO A 98 -25.29 -9.41 8.02
CA PRO A 98 -25.46 -10.62 8.81
C PRO A 98 -24.38 -11.69 8.51
N CYS A 99 -23.12 -11.26 8.43
CA CYS A 99 -21.97 -12.10 8.08
C CYS A 99 -21.26 -12.76 9.27
N GLY A 100 -21.81 -12.67 10.48
CA GLY A 100 -21.23 -13.26 11.69
C GLY A 100 -19.96 -12.54 12.17
N SER A 101 -19.30 -13.10 13.20
CA SER A 101 -18.11 -12.52 13.81
C SER A 101 -16.96 -12.33 12.82
N ILE A 102 -16.27 -11.20 12.91
CA ILE A 102 -15.07 -10.84 12.16
C ILE A 102 -13.95 -11.88 12.34
N TRP A 103 -13.91 -12.57 13.45
CA TRP A 103 -12.92 -13.60 13.82
C TRP A 103 -13.20 -15.00 13.27
N GLY A 104 -14.32 -15.23 12.57
CA GLY A 104 -14.63 -16.50 11.93
C GLY A 104 -13.91 -16.64 10.58
N TRP A 105 -12.70 -17.21 10.56
CA TRP A 105 -11.79 -17.33 9.41
C TRP A 105 -12.21 -18.45 8.44
N HIS A 106 -13.35 -18.30 7.77
CA HIS A 106 -13.75 -19.19 6.68
C HIS A 106 -13.51 -18.52 5.32
N PHE A 107 -12.23 -18.34 4.96
CA PHE A 107 -11.83 -17.66 3.72
C PHE A 107 -12.23 -18.38 2.42
N PHE A 108 -12.48 -19.67 2.47
CA PHE A 108 -12.69 -20.49 1.28
C PHE A 108 -14.14 -20.87 1.03
N ASN A 109 -15.07 -20.31 1.77
CA ASN A 109 -16.48 -20.54 1.45
C ASN A 109 -16.90 -19.53 0.37
N ASN A 110 -17.46 -20.01 -0.77
CA ASN A 110 -17.96 -19.21 -1.90
C ASN A 110 -19.14 -18.29 -1.53
N SER A 111 -19.35 -18.03 -0.26
CA SER A 111 -20.34 -17.09 0.25
C SER A 111 -19.88 -15.64 0.01
N VAL A 112 -20.81 -14.75 -0.27
CA VAL A 112 -20.58 -13.30 -0.39
C VAL A 112 -19.80 -12.77 0.81
N CYS A 113 -20.09 -13.25 2.02
CA CYS A 113 -19.39 -12.88 3.25
C CYS A 113 -17.89 -13.28 3.26
N GLY A 114 -17.53 -14.41 2.64
CA GLY A 114 -16.13 -14.83 2.52
C GLY A 114 -15.31 -13.86 1.66
N ARG A 115 -15.88 -13.37 0.56
CA ARG A 115 -15.23 -12.37 -0.31
C ARG A 115 -15.00 -11.04 0.39
N TRP A 116 -15.95 -10.58 1.19
CA TRP A 116 -15.84 -9.35 1.97
C TRP A 116 -14.77 -9.42 3.04
N LYS A 117 -14.72 -10.52 3.79
CA LYS A 117 -13.65 -10.77 4.78
C LYS A 117 -12.28 -10.85 4.12
N ALA A 118 -12.19 -11.43 2.92
CA ALA A 118 -10.94 -11.43 2.15
C ALA A 118 -10.54 -10.00 1.74
N ALA A 119 -11.46 -9.20 1.20
CA ALA A 119 -11.18 -7.82 0.83
C ALA A 119 -10.70 -6.99 2.03
N GLU A 120 -11.32 -7.15 3.20
CA GLU A 120 -10.92 -6.52 4.47
C GLU A 120 -9.49 -6.92 4.87
N ALA A 121 -9.19 -8.23 4.89
CA ALA A 121 -7.87 -8.74 5.25
C ALA A 121 -6.77 -8.25 4.29
N PHE A 122 -7.02 -8.29 2.98
CA PHE A 122 -6.06 -7.80 2.00
C PHE A 122 -5.89 -6.28 2.03
N SER A 123 -6.93 -5.52 2.38
CA SER A 123 -6.80 -4.07 2.60
C SER A 123 -5.90 -3.74 3.79
N PHE A 124 -6.04 -4.48 4.89
CA PHE A 124 -5.14 -4.35 6.04
C PHE A 124 -3.70 -4.72 5.71
N LEU A 125 -3.49 -5.83 5.03
CA LEU A 125 -2.15 -6.26 4.59
C LEU A 125 -1.53 -5.24 3.63
N SER A 126 -2.31 -4.65 2.72
CA SER A 126 -1.85 -3.57 1.85
C SER A 126 -1.40 -2.36 2.66
N ALA A 127 -2.17 -1.94 3.67
CA ALA A 127 -1.79 -0.83 4.56
C ALA A 127 -0.43 -1.08 5.23
N ILE A 128 -0.21 -2.29 5.74
CA ILE A 128 1.06 -2.68 6.38
C ILE A 128 2.22 -2.68 5.37
N LEU A 129 2.03 -3.23 4.16
CA LEU A 129 3.09 -3.25 3.14
C LEU A 129 3.53 -1.83 2.73
N TRP A 130 2.58 -0.94 2.47
CA TRP A 130 2.87 0.45 2.15
C TRP A 130 3.55 1.18 3.31
N LEU A 131 3.19 0.87 4.56
CA LEU A 131 3.87 1.40 5.74
C LEU A 131 5.32 0.90 5.85
N VAL A 132 5.55 -0.38 5.63
CA VAL A 132 6.90 -0.96 5.62
C VAL A 132 7.75 -0.33 4.52
N SER A 133 7.22 -0.17 3.32
CA SER A 133 7.90 0.52 2.22
C SER A 133 8.27 1.96 2.58
N ALA A 134 7.36 2.70 3.23
CA ALA A 134 7.62 4.06 3.70
C ALA A 134 8.76 4.09 4.73
N ILE A 135 8.75 3.21 5.73
CA ILE A 135 9.79 3.13 6.78
C ILE A 135 11.15 2.81 6.14
N VAL A 136 11.19 1.85 5.22
CA VAL A 136 12.41 1.50 4.49
C VAL A 136 12.91 2.69 3.68
N GLY A 137 12.04 3.42 2.99
CA GLY A 137 12.37 4.62 2.22
C GLY A 137 12.92 5.74 3.09
N ILE A 138 12.32 5.99 4.24
CA ILE A 138 12.78 6.95 5.25
C ILE A 138 14.18 6.59 5.74
N TRP A 139 14.36 5.33 6.15
CA TRP A 139 15.64 4.84 6.68
C TRP A 139 16.78 4.98 5.66
N PHE A 140 16.52 4.67 4.38
CA PHE A 140 17.51 4.88 3.32
C PHE A 140 17.85 6.36 3.10
N THR A 141 16.85 7.23 3.14
CA THR A 141 17.03 8.67 2.94
C THR A 141 17.92 9.27 4.03
N PHE A 142 17.72 8.89 5.28
CA PHE A 142 18.56 9.37 6.39
C PHE A 142 19.98 8.83 6.31
N ARG A 143 20.16 7.54 6.02
CA ARG A 143 21.50 6.94 5.89
C ARG A 143 22.35 7.58 4.77
N VAL A 144 21.72 7.90 3.64
CA VAL A 144 22.44 8.57 2.53
C VAL A 144 22.84 9.99 2.92
N ARG A 145 22.02 10.72 3.66
CA ARG A 145 22.34 12.06 4.16
C ARG A 145 23.54 12.07 5.09
N ASP A 146 23.61 11.14 6.04
CA ASP A 146 24.72 11.06 6.98
C ASP A 146 26.05 10.79 6.27
N THR A 147 26.06 9.89 5.29
CA THR A 147 27.27 9.57 4.52
C THR A 147 27.75 10.76 3.67
N THR A 148 26.82 11.59 3.17
CA THR A 148 27.18 12.78 2.37
C THR A 148 27.70 13.91 3.24
N SER A 149 27.19 14.05 4.45
CA SER A 149 27.64 15.03 5.44
C SER A 149 29.08 14.76 5.88
N ASP A 150 29.42 13.51 6.19
CA ASP A 150 30.78 13.12 6.58
C ASP A 150 31.82 13.30 5.47
N GLY A 151 31.44 13.00 4.22
CA GLY A 151 32.30 13.22 3.05
C GLY A 151 32.65 14.70 2.81
N ASN A 152 31.71 15.60 3.12
CA ASN A 152 31.91 17.04 2.95
C ASN A 152 32.77 17.65 4.08
N HIS A 153 32.64 17.14 5.30
CA HIS A 153 33.49 17.53 6.44
C HIS A 153 34.96 17.15 6.19
N ARG A 154 35.24 15.95 5.71
CA ARG A 154 36.61 15.48 5.40
C ARG A 154 37.26 16.30 4.28
N ARG A 155 36.50 16.72 3.23
CA ARG A 155 37.02 17.57 2.14
C ARG A 155 37.33 18.99 2.59
N ARG A 156 36.65 19.50 3.61
CA ARG A 156 36.87 20.86 4.12
C ARG A 156 38.15 20.95 4.95
N TRP A 157 38.47 19.92 5.72
CA TRP A 157 39.70 19.86 6.52
C TRP A 157 40.94 19.57 5.69
N GLY A 158 40.84 18.82 4.61
CA GLY A 158 41.98 18.55 3.71
C GLY A 158 42.41 19.75 2.85
N ARG A 159 41.62 20.81 2.75
CA ARG A 159 41.95 22.04 1.98
C ARG A 159 42.57 23.16 2.81
N SER A 160 42.59 23.06 4.11
CA SER A 160 43.20 24.02 5.02
C SER A 160 44.65 23.66 5.42
N ALA A 161 45.21 22.60 4.86
CA ALA A 161 46.54 22.08 5.19
C ALA A 161 47.54 22.24 4.02
N VAL A 162 47.32 23.24 3.10
CA VAL A 162 48.30 23.62 2.07
C VAL A 162 48.52 25.11 2.15
#